data_5585c9090030a1b2e6b370fb0298e667
#
_entry.id   5585c9090030a1b2e6b370fb0298e667
#
_cell.length_a   1.000
_cell.length_b   1.000
_cell.length_c   1.000
_cell.angle_alpha   90.00
_cell.angle_beta   90.00
_cell.angle_gamma   90.00
#
_symmetry.space_group_name_H-M   'P 1'
#
loop_
_entity.id
_entity.type
_entity.pdbx_description
1 polymer ?
#
loop_
_entity_poly.entity_id
_entity_poly.type
_entity_poly.pdbx_seq_one_letter_code
_entity_poly.pdbx_strand_id
1 'polypeptide(L)'
;ARKIKGRFDELSKIRKYRESIPDWMDELGIKELGEELWTKEIAAQNQQAKVILRVNTLKTTKEKLHAILMDLNIETEFLKNQPDALVLKERANVFLTDAFKEGFFEVQDASSQLVAAFLDVQPGMRVVDTCAGAGGKTLHMASLMENKGQLIAMDLYESKLKQLKLRAKRNGAFNIEYRIIDTTKVIKKLHEK
;
A
#
# COMPACT_ATOMS: atom_id res chain seq x y z
N ALA A 1 4.82 37.64 12.76
CA ALA A 1 5.76 36.50 12.85
C ALA A 1 6.19 36.20 14.30
N ARG A 2 6.74 37.14 15.08
CA ARG A 2 7.23 36.91 16.48
C ARG A 2 6.15 36.35 17.42
N LYS A 3 4.91 36.91 17.41
CA LYS A 3 3.81 36.46 18.28
C LYS A 3 3.36 35.03 17.93
N ILE A 4 3.34 34.66 16.62
CA ILE A 4 2.96 33.32 16.16
C ILE A 4 4.04 32.33 16.59
N LYS A 5 5.32 32.65 16.43
CA LYS A 5 6.43 31.79 16.83
C LYS A 5 6.43 31.52 18.33
N GLY A 6 6.30 32.58 19.17
CA GLY A 6 6.28 32.42 20.64
C GLY A 6 5.11 31.53 21.10
N ARG A 7 3.92 31.70 20.50
CA ARG A 7 2.75 30.86 20.83
C ARG A 7 2.94 29.44 20.35
N PHE A 8 3.58 29.20 19.20
CA PHE A 8 3.92 27.89 18.72
C PHE A 8 4.90 27.17 19.67
N ASP A 9 5.95 27.87 20.13
CA ASP A 9 6.96 27.34 21.05
C ASP A 9 6.34 26.94 22.41
N GLU A 10 5.34 27.68 22.88
CA GLU A 10 4.58 27.34 24.09
C GLU A 10 3.68 26.11 23.90
N LEU A 11 2.90 26.10 22.83
CA LEU A 11 1.94 25.03 22.55
C LEU A 11 2.63 23.70 22.18
N SER A 12 3.80 23.76 21.54
CA SER A 12 4.57 22.57 21.17
C SER A 12 5.11 21.79 22.38
N LYS A 13 5.13 22.38 23.58
CA LYS A 13 5.45 21.68 24.83
C LYS A 13 4.34 20.75 25.29
N ILE A 14 3.11 20.98 24.80
CA ILE A 14 1.94 20.16 25.13
C ILE A 14 1.77 19.12 24.02
N ARG A 15 1.84 17.82 24.35
CA ARG A 15 1.85 16.71 23.39
C ARG A 15 0.71 16.78 22.37
N LYS A 16 -0.55 16.98 22.81
CA LYS A 16 -1.70 17.04 21.90
C LYS A 16 -1.60 18.11 20.82
N TYR A 17 -1.01 19.25 21.14
CA TYR A 17 -0.80 20.32 20.14
C TYR A 17 0.41 20.05 19.27
N ARG A 18 1.51 19.55 19.84
CA ARG A 18 2.70 19.16 19.11
C ARG A 18 2.41 18.07 18.09
N GLU A 19 1.65 17.06 18.50
CA GLU A 19 1.35 15.89 17.68
C GLU A 19 0.03 16.01 16.90
N SER A 20 -0.70 17.14 17.08
CA SER A 20 -1.97 17.43 16.39
C SER A 20 -3.04 16.35 16.58
N ILE A 21 -3.23 15.89 17.82
CA ILE A 21 -4.22 14.89 18.20
C ILE A 21 -5.30 15.46 19.11
N PRO A 22 -6.55 14.94 19.07
CA PRO A 22 -7.61 15.35 19.99
C PRO A 22 -7.40 14.74 21.39
N ASP A 23 -8.02 15.37 22.41
CA ASP A 23 -7.89 14.95 23.80
C ASP A 23 -8.29 13.48 24.01
N TRP A 24 -9.43 13.06 23.46
CA TRP A 24 -9.90 11.67 23.61
C TRP A 24 -8.91 10.62 23.09
N MET A 25 -8.17 10.94 22.02
CA MET A 25 -7.17 10.03 21.46
C MET A 25 -5.94 9.97 22.34
N ASP A 26 -5.53 11.11 22.91
CA ASP A 26 -4.39 11.17 23.83
C ASP A 26 -4.68 10.38 25.12
N GLU A 27 -5.87 10.57 25.70
CA GLU A 27 -6.34 9.84 26.87
C GLU A 27 -6.43 8.33 26.61
N LEU A 28 -7.00 7.93 25.47
CA LEU A 28 -7.11 6.52 25.09
C LEU A 28 -5.72 5.89 24.88
N GLY A 29 -4.82 6.59 24.17
CA GLY A 29 -3.47 6.10 23.92
C GLY A 29 -2.67 5.90 25.21
N ILE A 30 -2.76 6.84 26.16
CA ILE A 30 -2.15 6.69 27.48
C ILE A 30 -2.74 5.50 28.25
N LYS A 31 -4.06 5.36 28.22
CA LYS A 31 -4.75 4.27 28.92
C LYS A 31 -4.33 2.90 28.41
N GLU A 32 -4.25 2.73 27.09
CA GLU A 32 -4.00 1.41 26.46
C GLU A 32 -2.51 1.06 26.39
N LEU A 33 -1.63 2.04 26.17
CA LEU A 33 -0.20 1.81 25.93
C LEU A 33 0.70 2.33 27.06
N GLY A 34 0.18 3.17 27.94
CA GLY A 34 0.97 3.92 28.91
C GLY A 34 1.65 5.15 28.31
N GLU A 35 2.05 6.08 29.17
CA GLU A 35 2.58 7.40 28.78
C GLU A 35 3.81 7.31 27.87
N GLU A 36 4.76 6.46 28.22
CA GLU A 36 6.05 6.36 27.52
C GLU A 36 5.89 5.76 26.12
N LEU A 37 5.19 4.62 26.02
CA LEU A 37 5.01 3.94 24.74
C LEU A 37 4.12 4.78 23.80
N TRP A 38 3.03 5.35 24.32
CA TRP A 38 2.16 6.23 23.55
C TRP A 38 2.91 7.43 22.99
N THR A 39 3.78 8.06 23.78
CA THR A 39 4.60 9.20 23.33
C THR A 39 5.51 8.81 22.15
N LYS A 40 6.10 7.62 22.18
CA LYS A 40 6.93 7.10 21.08
C LYS A 40 6.11 6.79 19.84
N GLU A 41 4.96 6.14 20.01
CA GLU A 41 4.06 5.77 18.92
C GLU A 41 3.54 6.97 18.16
N ILE A 42 3.02 7.97 18.87
CA ILE A 42 2.45 9.15 18.21
C ILE A 42 3.53 10.01 17.52
N ALA A 43 4.72 10.10 18.09
CA ALA A 43 5.83 10.76 17.45
C ALA A 43 6.30 10.02 16.19
N ALA A 44 6.27 8.68 16.20
CA ALA A 44 6.60 7.86 15.04
C ALA A 44 5.55 8.01 13.92
N GLN A 45 4.26 8.09 14.26
CA GLN A 45 3.17 8.28 13.29
C GLN A 45 3.26 9.63 12.56
N ASN A 46 3.83 10.66 13.20
CA ASN A 46 4.02 11.98 12.61
C ASN A 46 5.31 12.11 11.76
N GLN A 47 6.11 11.05 11.67
CA GLN A 47 7.26 11.06 10.76
C GLN A 47 6.81 10.96 9.31
N GLN A 48 7.55 11.59 8.41
CA GLN A 48 7.30 11.49 7.00
C GLN A 48 7.48 10.03 6.54
N ALA A 49 6.38 9.42 6.04
CA ALA A 49 6.44 8.06 5.53
C ALA A 49 7.37 7.96 4.31
N LYS A 50 8.16 6.88 4.27
CA LYS A 50 8.97 6.53 3.10
C LYS A 50 8.06 6.15 1.93
N VAL A 51 8.47 6.48 0.72
CA VAL A 51 7.79 6.00 -0.48
C VAL A 51 8.38 4.64 -0.86
N ILE A 52 7.52 3.64 -0.90
CA ILE A 52 7.90 2.26 -1.19
C ILE A 52 7.22 1.81 -2.47
N LEU A 53 8.01 1.24 -3.35
CA LEU A 53 7.57 0.68 -4.62
C LEU A 53 7.49 -0.84 -4.48
N ARG A 54 6.41 -1.43 -4.94
CA ARG A 54 6.30 -2.87 -5.16
C ARG A 54 6.59 -3.17 -6.62
N VAL A 55 7.61 -3.95 -6.86
CA VAL A 55 7.98 -4.42 -8.21
C VAL A 55 6.88 -5.32 -8.77
N ASN A 56 6.54 -5.13 -10.01
CA ASN A 56 5.64 -6.01 -10.74
C ASN A 56 6.42 -7.16 -11.39
N THR A 57 6.46 -8.29 -10.72
CA THR A 57 7.22 -9.46 -11.15
C THR A 57 6.68 -10.12 -12.42
N LEU A 58 5.48 -9.76 -12.88
CA LEU A 58 4.98 -10.15 -14.20
C LEU A 58 5.74 -9.49 -15.35
N LYS A 59 6.44 -8.37 -15.10
CA LYS A 59 7.05 -7.54 -16.15
C LYS A 59 8.55 -7.28 -15.99
N THR A 60 9.05 -7.28 -14.76
CA THR A 60 10.42 -6.90 -14.47
C THR A 60 10.93 -7.56 -13.19
N THR A 61 12.22 -7.39 -12.90
CA THR A 61 12.81 -7.78 -11.62
C THR A 61 13.17 -6.55 -10.79
N LYS A 62 13.40 -6.76 -9.52
CA LYS A 62 13.78 -5.70 -8.58
C LYS A 62 15.08 -5.01 -9.00
N GLU A 63 16.05 -5.79 -9.44
CA GLU A 63 17.36 -5.30 -9.90
C GLU A 63 17.25 -4.46 -11.16
N LYS A 64 16.43 -4.91 -12.14
CA LYS A 64 16.18 -4.15 -13.38
C LYS A 64 15.48 -2.84 -13.10
N LEU A 65 14.41 -2.86 -12.27
CA LEU A 65 13.72 -1.64 -11.90
C LEU A 65 14.63 -0.67 -11.14
N HIS A 66 15.45 -1.17 -10.21
CA HIS A 66 16.44 -0.37 -9.50
C HIS A 66 17.39 0.34 -10.49
N ALA A 67 17.95 -0.38 -11.43
CA ALA A 67 18.85 0.20 -12.45
C ALA A 67 18.14 1.28 -13.29
N ILE A 68 16.93 1.02 -13.79
CA ILE A 68 16.13 2.00 -14.55
C ILE A 68 15.89 3.28 -13.74
N LEU A 69 15.57 3.16 -12.46
CA LEU A 69 15.31 4.33 -11.61
C LEU A 69 16.61 5.09 -11.30
N MET A 70 17.72 4.39 -11.07
CA MET A 70 19.03 5.01 -10.90
C MET A 70 19.46 5.82 -12.13
N ASP A 71 19.24 5.31 -13.34
CA ASP A 71 19.53 6.03 -14.60
C ASP A 71 18.69 7.32 -14.74
N LEU A 72 17.54 7.38 -14.08
CA LEU A 72 16.67 8.57 -13.99
C LEU A 72 17.02 9.48 -12.81
N ASN A 73 18.13 9.25 -12.11
CA ASN A 73 18.53 9.91 -10.87
C ASN A 73 17.50 9.77 -9.74
N ILE A 74 16.73 8.68 -9.71
CA ILE A 74 15.81 8.32 -8.63
C ILE A 74 16.49 7.22 -7.82
N GLU A 75 17.16 7.63 -6.73
CA GLU A 75 17.87 6.71 -5.87
C GLU A 75 16.91 5.82 -5.08
N THR A 76 17.18 4.51 -5.10
CA THR A 76 16.41 3.52 -4.37
C THR A 76 17.30 2.61 -3.54
N GLU A 77 16.69 1.99 -2.52
CA GLU A 77 17.32 0.98 -1.65
C GLU A 77 16.49 -0.30 -1.64
N PHE A 78 17.16 -1.44 -1.51
CA PHE A 78 16.51 -2.73 -1.31
C PHE A 78 16.03 -2.84 0.14
N LEU A 79 14.76 -3.19 0.32
CA LEU A 79 14.23 -3.43 1.65
C LEU A 79 14.55 -4.86 2.10
N LYS A 80 15.19 -4.98 3.28
CA LYS A 80 15.53 -6.28 3.85
C LYS A 80 14.27 -7.10 4.13
N ASN A 81 14.30 -8.38 3.81
CA ASN A 81 13.19 -9.34 4.02
C ASN A 81 11.92 -9.04 3.21
N GLN A 82 12.00 -8.21 2.18
CA GLN A 82 10.90 -7.96 1.25
C GLN A 82 11.41 -8.07 -0.20
N PRO A 83 11.15 -9.22 -0.86
CA PRO A 83 11.76 -9.54 -2.15
C PRO A 83 11.40 -8.54 -3.25
N ASP A 84 10.18 -7.99 -3.23
CA ASP A 84 9.65 -7.16 -4.31
C ASP A 84 9.61 -5.66 -3.95
N ALA A 85 10.21 -5.24 -2.82
CA ALA A 85 10.15 -3.86 -2.36
C ALA A 85 11.44 -3.07 -2.69
N LEU A 86 11.25 -1.86 -3.23
CA LEU A 86 12.26 -0.81 -3.35
C LEU A 86 11.80 0.42 -2.55
N VAL A 87 12.70 1.01 -1.77
CA VAL A 87 12.42 2.24 -1.02
C VAL A 87 13.09 3.40 -1.74
N LEU A 88 12.35 4.48 -1.98
CA LEU A 88 12.98 5.72 -2.45
C LEU A 88 13.79 6.35 -1.32
N LYS A 89 15.06 6.72 -1.59
CA LYS A 89 15.86 7.47 -0.62
C LYS A 89 15.30 8.85 -0.39
N GLU A 90 14.90 9.51 -1.47
CA GLU A 90 14.23 10.80 -1.45
C GLU A 90 12.90 10.74 -2.19
N ARG A 91 11.95 11.57 -1.82
CA ARG A 91 10.66 11.65 -2.53
C ARG A 91 10.85 12.20 -3.93
N ALA A 92 10.41 11.42 -4.91
CA ALA A 92 10.39 11.80 -6.31
C ALA A 92 9.00 11.53 -6.93
N ASN A 93 8.64 12.25 -7.98
CA ASN A 93 7.42 11.97 -8.72
C ASN A 93 7.62 10.80 -9.68
N VAL A 94 7.56 9.59 -9.16
CA VAL A 94 7.75 8.36 -9.93
C VAL A 94 6.62 8.08 -10.94
N PHE A 95 5.46 8.73 -10.79
CA PHE A 95 4.29 8.53 -11.66
C PHE A 95 4.48 9.04 -13.08
N LEU A 96 5.43 9.94 -13.31
CA LEU A 96 5.77 10.47 -14.62
C LEU A 96 6.73 9.58 -15.40
N THR A 97 7.40 8.62 -14.75
CA THR A 97 8.37 7.72 -15.36
C THR A 97 7.70 6.74 -16.34
N ASP A 98 8.42 6.36 -17.38
CA ASP A 98 7.93 5.34 -18.29
C ASP A 98 7.82 3.97 -17.61
N ALA A 99 8.69 3.66 -16.66
CA ALA A 99 8.58 2.46 -15.83
C ALA A 99 7.22 2.36 -15.10
N PHE A 100 6.68 3.49 -14.61
CA PHE A 100 5.33 3.50 -14.02
C PHE A 100 4.24 3.34 -15.09
N LYS A 101 4.33 4.07 -16.19
CA LYS A 101 3.35 3.99 -17.28
C LYS A 101 3.27 2.60 -17.90
N GLU A 102 4.40 1.92 -17.99
CA GLU A 102 4.51 0.54 -18.46
C GLU A 102 4.11 -0.50 -17.39
N GLY A 103 3.87 -0.06 -16.16
CA GLY A 103 3.40 -0.92 -15.07
C GLY A 103 4.47 -1.83 -14.47
N PHE A 104 5.72 -1.38 -14.43
CA PHE A 104 6.82 -2.14 -13.81
C PHE A 104 6.75 -2.13 -12.29
N PHE A 105 6.01 -1.20 -11.70
CA PHE A 105 5.80 -1.12 -10.25
C PHE A 105 4.48 -0.46 -9.88
N GLU A 106 4.12 -0.64 -8.63
CA GLU A 106 3.05 0.08 -7.93
C GLU A 106 3.62 0.74 -6.68
N VAL A 107 3.06 1.90 -6.29
CA VAL A 107 3.35 2.48 -4.97
C VAL A 107 2.49 1.76 -3.94
N GLN A 108 3.14 1.08 -3.02
CA GLN A 108 2.48 0.32 -1.96
C GLN A 108 3.38 0.24 -0.72
N ASP A 109 2.80 0.52 0.43
CA ASP A 109 3.49 0.40 1.72
C ASP A 109 4.03 -1.02 1.97
N ALA A 110 5.18 -1.09 2.66
CA ALA A 110 5.87 -2.35 2.92
C ALA A 110 5.02 -3.36 3.69
N SER A 111 4.33 -2.91 4.75
CA SER A 111 3.45 -3.78 5.54
C SER A 111 2.27 -4.29 4.72
N SER A 112 1.75 -3.47 3.82
CA SER A 112 0.69 -3.85 2.89
C SER A 112 1.13 -4.92 1.87
N GLN A 113 2.43 -4.94 1.51
CA GLN A 113 2.99 -5.98 0.64
C GLN A 113 3.08 -7.33 1.35
N LEU A 114 3.30 -7.36 2.66
CA LEU A 114 3.37 -8.60 3.44
C LEU A 114 2.05 -9.40 3.43
N VAL A 115 0.91 -8.74 3.26
CA VAL A 115 -0.40 -9.42 3.28
C VAL A 115 -0.53 -10.47 2.20
N ALA A 116 -0.14 -10.16 0.96
CA ALA A 116 -0.22 -11.12 -0.14
C ALA A 116 0.80 -12.26 0.03
N ALA A 117 1.99 -11.95 0.55
CA ALA A 117 2.99 -12.97 0.86
C ALA A 117 2.52 -13.89 2.00
N PHE A 118 1.86 -13.33 3.04
CA PHE A 118 1.32 -14.11 4.17
C PHE A 118 0.21 -15.08 3.74
N LEU A 119 -0.58 -14.72 2.72
CA LEU A 119 -1.62 -15.58 2.16
C LEU A 119 -1.05 -16.78 1.39
N ASP A 120 0.23 -16.76 1.07
CA ASP A 120 0.93 -17.83 0.34
C ASP A 120 0.20 -18.28 -0.94
N VAL A 121 -0.30 -17.30 -1.70
CA VAL A 121 -1.03 -17.57 -2.94
C VAL A 121 -0.09 -18.19 -3.99
N GLN A 122 -0.54 -19.26 -4.63
CA GLN A 122 0.24 -20.00 -5.61
C GLN A 122 -0.43 -19.95 -7.00
N PRO A 123 0.35 -20.11 -8.08
CA PRO A 123 -0.18 -20.24 -9.43
C PRO A 123 -1.23 -21.38 -9.52
N GLY A 124 -2.38 -21.08 -10.14
CA GLY A 124 -3.48 -22.03 -10.29
C GLY A 124 -4.55 -21.97 -9.20
N MET A 125 -4.31 -21.30 -8.10
CA MET A 125 -5.29 -21.14 -7.01
C MET A 125 -6.50 -20.30 -7.45
N ARG A 126 -7.61 -20.48 -6.73
CA ARG A 126 -8.76 -19.59 -6.75
C ARG A 126 -8.77 -18.76 -5.49
N VAL A 127 -8.67 -17.44 -5.64
CA VAL A 127 -8.55 -16.48 -4.53
C VAL A 127 -9.66 -15.44 -4.60
N VAL A 128 -10.18 -15.02 -3.46
CA VAL A 128 -11.20 -13.97 -3.37
C VAL A 128 -10.66 -12.82 -2.51
N ASP A 129 -10.67 -11.62 -3.09
CA ASP A 129 -10.39 -10.37 -2.38
C ASP A 129 -11.72 -9.60 -2.20
N THR A 130 -12.28 -9.64 -1.00
CA THR A 130 -13.59 -9.06 -0.69
C THR A 130 -13.57 -7.55 -0.40
N CYS A 131 -12.40 -6.95 -0.33
CA CYS A 131 -12.19 -5.52 -0.11
C CYS A 131 -11.11 -5.00 -1.06
N ALA A 132 -11.26 -5.29 -2.36
CA ALA A 132 -10.22 -5.09 -3.35
C ALA A 132 -9.80 -3.61 -3.52
N GLY A 133 -10.72 -2.67 -3.29
CA GLY A 133 -10.47 -1.24 -3.49
C GLY A 133 -9.95 -0.96 -4.91
N ALA A 134 -8.92 -0.12 -5.00
CA ALA A 134 -8.22 0.15 -6.27
C ALA A 134 -7.14 -0.91 -6.61
N GLY A 135 -7.09 -2.05 -5.87
CA GLY A 135 -6.34 -3.23 -6.26
C GLY A 135 -4.91 -3.37 -5.76
N GLY A 136 -4.52 -2.65 -4.72
CA GLY A 136 -3.13 -2.75 -4.21
C GLY A 136 -2.71 -4.18 -3.89
N LYS A 137 -3.50 -4.91 -3.11
CA LYS A 137 -3.27 -6.31 -2.74
C LYS A 137 -3.66 -7.28 -3.85
N THR A 138 -4.80 -7.02 -4.52
CA THR A 138 -5.27 -7.81 -5.68
C THR A 138 -4.19 -7.94 -6.75
N LEU A 139 -3.56 -6.83 -7.16
CA LEU A 139 -2.51 -6.84 -8.18
C LEU A 139 -1.24 -7.55 -7.71
N HIS A 140 -0.95 -7.50 -6.40
CA HIS A 140 0.17 -8.26 -5.84
C HIS A 140 -0.11 -9.76 -5.90
N MET A 141 -1.30 -10.19 -5.50
CA MET A 141 -1.70 -11.60 -5.62
C MET A 141 -1.68 -12.08 -7.07
N ALA A 142 -2.17 -11.28 -8.03
CA ALA A 142 -2.10 -11.62 -9.45
C ALA A 142 -0.65 -11.84 -9.93
N SER A 143 0.29 -11.04 -9.43
CA SER A 143 1.73 -11.13 -9.71
C SER A 143 2.31 -12.43 -9.12
N LEU A 144 2.03 -12.74 -7.86
CA LEU A 144 2.46 -13.99 -7.21
C LEU A 144 1.85 -15.24 -7.85
N MET A 145 0.61 -15.13 -8.34
CA MET A 145 -0.06 -16.20 -9.08
C MET A 145 0.42 -16.34 -10.54
N GLU A 146 1.33 -15.50 -11.01
CA GLU A 146 1.82 -15.50 -12.39
C GLU A 146 0.69 -15.45 -13.44
N ASN A 147 -0.41 -14.76 -13.12
CA ASN A 147 -1.63 -14.76 -13.94
C ASN A 147 -2.31 -16.15 -14.12
N LYS A 148 -1.93 -17.16 -13.36
CA LYS A 148 -2.53 -18.51 -13.40
C LYS A 148 -3.59 -18.66 -12.32
N GLY A 149 -4.68 -19.38 -12.62
CA GLY A 149 -5.82 -19.53 -11.71
C GLY A 149 -6.82 -18.37 -11.83
N GLN A 150 -7.62 -18.15 -10.78
CA GLN A 150 -8.70 -17.16 -10.78
C GLN A 150 -8.62 -16.26 -9.55
N LEU A 151 -8.57 -14.96 -9.75
CA LEU A 151 -8.62 -13.96 -8.68
C LEU A 151 -9.92 -13.16 -8.79
N ILE A 152 -10.81 -13.30 -7.81
CA ILE A 152 -12.10 -12.62 -7.78
C ILE A 152 -11.95 -11.38 -6.89
N ALA A 153 -11.97 -10.20 -7.49
CA ALA A 153 -11.87 -8.91 -6.83
C ALA A 153 -13.26 -8.31 -6.59
N MET A 154 -13.61 -8.10 -5.35
CA MET A 154 -14.92 -7.60 -4.93
C MET A 154 -14.79 -6.29 -4.15
N ASP A 155 -15.70 -5.37 -4.36
CA ASP A 155 -15.81 -4.12 -3.60
C ASP A 155 -17.25 -3.59 -3.63
N LEU A 156 -17.63 -2.78 -2.65
CA LEU A 156 -18.91 -2.07 -2.60
C LEU A 156 -18.96 -0.95 -3.66
N TYR A 157 -17.81 -0.35 -3.97
CA TYR A 157 -17.72 0.82 -4.84
C TYR A 157 -17.26 0.44 -6.25
N GLU A 158 -18.17 0.54 -7.21
CA GLU A 158 -17.87 0.31 -8.63
C GLU A 158 -16.70 1.17 -9.14
N SER A 159 -16.60 2.41 -8.68
CA SER A 159 -15.53 3.34 -9.05
C SER A 159 -14.15 2.81 -8.69
N LYS A 160 -14.02 2.08 -7.56
CA LYS A 160 -12.77 1.43 -7.14
C LYS A 160 -12.43 0.26 -8.06
N LEU A 161 -13.40 -0.56 -8.40
CA LEU A 161 -13.20 -1.67 -9.34
C LEU A 161 -12.85 -1.17 -10.76
N LYS A 162 -13.42 -0.05 -11.21
CA LYS A 162 -12.99 0.60 -12.46
C LYS A 162 -11.53 1.05 -12.42
N GLN A 163 -11.08 1.63 -11.30
CA GLN A 163 -9.67 1.98 -11.11
C GLN A 163 -8.78 0.73 -11.10
N LEU A 164 -9.17 -0.31 -10.37
CA LEU A 164 -8.47 -1.59 -10.37
C LEU A 164 -8.32 -2.17 -11.78
N LYS A 165 -9.39 -2.14 -12.60
CA LYS A 165 -9.35 -2.63 -13.99
C LYS A 165 -8.33 -1.88 -14.86
N LEU A 166 -8.23 -0.56 -14.72
CA LEU A 166 -7.23 0.24 -15.42
C LEU A 166 -5.80 -0.10 -14.97
N ARG A 167 -5.61 -0.24 -13.66
CA ARG A 167 -4.30 -0.62 -13.09
C ARG A 167 -3.92 -2.05 -13.50
N ALA A 168 -4.86 -2.98 -13.49
CA ALA A 168 -4.65 -4.36 -13.94
C ALA A 168 -4.18 -4.42 -15.41
N LYS A 169 -4.82 -3.64 -16.29
CA LYS A 169 -4.37 -3.51 -17.69
C LYS A 169 -2.95 -2.99 -17.76
N ARG A 170 -2.60 -1.93 -17.03
CA ARG A 170 -1.25 -1.38 -16.98
C ARG A 170 -0.23 -2.40 -16.47
N ASN A 171 -0.59 -3.14 -15.42
CA ASN A 171 0.28 -4.15 -14.80
C ASN A 171 0.39 -5.46 -15.61
N GLY A 172 -0.46 -5.67 -16.62
CA GLY A 172 -0.53 -6.94 -17.33
C GLY A 172 -1.14 -8.08 -16.50
N ALA A 173 -1.99 -7.75 -15.52
CA ALA A 173 -2.73 -8.72 -14.72
C ALA A 173 -4.07 -9.02 -15.40
N PHE A 174 -4.30 -10.26 -15.82
CA PHE A 174 -5.48 -10.63 -16.62
C PHE A 174 -6.31 -11.80 -16.03
N ASN A 175 -5.87 -12.38 -14.92
CA ASN A 175 -6.62 -13.47 -14.24
C ASN A 175 -7.64 -12.94 -13.21
N ILE A 176 -8.05 -11.66 -13.31
CA ILE A 176 -8.90 -10.98 -12.34
C ILE A 176 -10.33 -10.88 -12.86
N GLU A 177 -11.28 -11.39 -12.08
CA GLU A 177 -12.71 -11.18 -12.25
C GLU A 177 -13.17 -10.07 -11.30
N TYR A 178 -13.99 -9.12 -11.76
CA TYR A 178 -14.46 -7.98 -10.98
C TYR A 178 -15.92 -8.14 -10.61
N ARG A 179 -16.28 -8.05 -9.34
CA ARG A 179 -17.66 -8.16 -8.85
C ARG A 179 -18.00 -7.06 -7.86
N ILE A 180 -19.10 -6.38 -8.07
CA ILE A 180 -19.67 -5.45 -7.09
C ILE A 180 -20.37 -6.25 -6.00
N ILE A 181 -20.20 -5.83 -4.75
CA ILE A 181 -20.98 -6.35 -3.61
C ILE A 181 -22.23 -5.50 -3.51
N ASP A 182 -23.33 -6.00 -4.05
CA ASP A 182 -24.64 -5.33 -4.09
C ASP A 182 -25.63 -5.88 -3.05
N THR A 183 -25.26 -6.93 -2.35
CA THR A 183 -26.12 -7.63 -1.40
C THR A 183 -25.31 -8.26 -0.26
N THR A 184 -25.92 -8.40 0.91
CA THR A 184 -25.38 -9.17 2.04
C THR A 184 -25.64 -10.67 1.92
N LYS A 185 -26.33 -11.12 0.88
CA LYS A 185 -26.61 -12.54 0.67
C LYS A 185 -25.34 -13.29 0.24
N VAL A 186 -25.20 -14.48 0.76
CA VAL A 186 -24.10 -15.39 0.41
C VAL A 186 -24.10 -15.67 -1.10
N ILE A 187 -22.95 -15.45 -1.72
CA ILE A 187 -22.77 -15.76 -3.14
C ILE A 187 -22.53 -17.25 -3.28
N LYS A 188 -23.59 -18.03 -3.54
CA LYS A 188 -23.53 -19.51 -3.63
C LYS A 188 -22.41 -20.02 -4.54
N LYS A 189 -22.16 -19.36 -5.67
CA LYS A 189 -21.08 -19.72 -6.61
C LYS A 189 -19.66 -19.65 -6.03
N LEU A 190 -19.46 -19.03 -4.86
CA LEU A 190 -18.17 -19.00 -4.18
C LEU A 190 -18.01 -20.15 -3.17
N HIS A 191 -19.11 -20.84 -2.82
CA HIS A 191 -19.10 -21.96 -1.87
C HIS A 191 -18.88 -23.34 -2.52
N GLU A 192 -19.12 -23.49 -3.80
CA GLU A 192 -19.27 -24.80 -4.44
C GLU A 192 -18.01 -25.32 -5.15
N LYS A 193 -16.81 -24.80 -4.81
CA LYS A 193 -15.57 -25.35 -5.42
C LYS A 193 -14.37 -25.22 -4.50
#